data_c7e6b0724452cd4e19f727b6cdbc3011
#
_entry.id   c7e6b0724452cd4e19f727b6cdbc3011
#
_cell.length_a   1.000
_cell.length_b   1.000
_cell.length_c   1.000
_cell.angle_alpha   90.00
_cell.angle_beta   90.00
_cell.angle_gamma   90.00
#
_symmetry.space_group_name_H-M   'P 1'
#
loop_
_entity.id
_entity.type
_entity.pdbx_description
1 polymer ?
#
loop_
_entity_poly.entity_id
_entity_poly.type
_entity_poly.pdbx_seq_one_letter_code
_entity_poly.pdbx_strand_id
1 'polypeptide(L)'
;MRIKNKLTLGICILFAMILMLGTLAISSVYELDRNSRNIYDANNNSLNYARSMLVALEKIDSDPAALDVFIENFRLQEKNITETDELQATRILKEHLEEYQKNLDRKSIGKMRADLYRIMELNMISISHKNQMAEAAAENSLLWISVLFVFCILVSIGLLAYFPKYIVKPIKELIKGIQEVADQNYKKRLPTGLGVEFGGVAASFNKMAERLEEFHDSSISDILSGKKYIEAIVNSITEPIIGLNEEMQIVFVNE
;
A
#
# COMPACT_ATOMS: atom_id res chain seq x y z
N MET A 1 -12.25 -22.05 8.34
CA MET A 1 -12.29 -21.08 7.22
C MET A 1 -11.51 -21.66 6.07
N ARG A 2 -12.07 -21.68 4.86
CA ARG A 2 -11.45 -22.29 3.66
C ARG A 2 -10.15 -21.55 3.28
N ILE A 3 -9.17 -22.26 2.73
CA ILE A 3 -7.87 -21.69 2.30
C ILE A 3 -8.09 -20.54 1.30
N LYS A 4 -9.02 -20.73 0.35
CA LYS A 4 -9.45 -19.68 -0.57
C LYS A 4 -9.83 -18.40 0.18
N ASN A 5 -10.66 -18.50 1.23
CA ASN A 5 -11.12 -17.32 1.98
C ASN A 5 -10.00 -16.65 2.78
N LYS A 6 -9.04 -17.42 3.31
CA LYS A 6 -7.86 -16.89 4.01
C LYS A 6 -6.94 -16.14 3.05
N LEU A 7 -6.71 -16.69 1.86
CA LEU A 7 -5.91 -16.06 0.82
C LEU A 7 -6.56 -14.78 0.31
N THR A 8 -7.86 -14.87 -0.04
CA THR A 8 -8.64 -13.70 -0.49
C THR A 8 -8.65 -12.60 0.57
N LEU A 9 -8.86 -12.95 1.85
CA LEU A 9 -8.83 -11.99 2.95
C LEU A 9 -7.46 -11.30 3.06
N GLY A 10 -6.36 -12.06 2.99
CA GLY A 10 -5.00 -11.49 3.04
C GLY A 10 -4.73 -10.52 1.89
N ILE A 11 -5.13 -10.88 0.67
CA ILE A 11 -5.00 -10.03 -0.52
C ILE A 11 -5.89 -8.78 -0.39
N CYS A 12 -7.14 -8.93 0.07
CA CYS A 12 -8.04 -7.80 0.29
C CYS A 12 -7.52 -6.82 1.34
N ILE A 13 -6.92 -7.32 2.43
CA ILE A 13 -6.29 -6.48 3.45
C ILE A 13 -5.15 -5.68 2.84
N LEU A 14 -4.23 -6.32 2.10
CA LEU A 14 -3.12 -5.63 1.44
C LEU A 14 -3.62 -4.57 0.45
N PHE A 15 -4.63 -4.91 -0.34
CA PHE A 15 -5.22 -3.98 -1.31
C PHE A 15 -5.87 -2.78 -0.62
N ALA A 16 -6.64 -3.02 0.45
CA ALA A 16 -7.26 -1.95 1.25
C ALA A 16 -6.19 -1.04 1.89
N MET A 17 -5.08 -1.60 2.38
CA MET A 17 -3.98 -0.83 2.94
C MET A 17 -3.28 0.05 1.88
N ILE A 18 -3.06 -0.48 0.67
CA ILE A 18 -2.49 0.30 -0.44
C ILE A 18 -3.42 1.46 -0.83
N LEU A 19 -4.72 1.20 -0.93
CA LEU A 19 -5.70 2.25 -1.22
C LEU A 19 -5.74 3.32 -0.11
N MET A 20 -5.71 2.91 1.15
CA MET A 20 -5.68 3.83 2.29
C MET A 20 -4.42 4.70 2.28
N LEU A 21 -3.25 4.10 2.05
CA LEU A 21 -1.99 4.82 1.95
C LEU A 21 -2.00 5.81 0.78
N GLY A 22 -2.48 5.39 -0.39
CA GLY A 22 -2.58 6.23 -1.57
C GLY A 22 -3.54 7.41 -1.38
N THR A 23 -4.72 7.17 -0.78
CA THR A 23 -5.68 8.25 -0.52
C THR A 23 -5.17 9.26 0.50
N LEU A 24 -4.51 8.80 1.59
CA LEU A 24 -3.89 9.70 2.55
C LEU A 24 -2.77 10.54 1.92
N ALA A 25 -1.89 9.93 1.13
CA ALA A 25 -0.81 10.65 0.46
C ALA A 25 -1.34 11.70 -0.51
N ILE A 26 -2.32 11.36 -1.36
CA ILE A 26 -2.95 12.29 -2.30
C ILE A 26 -3.64 13.43 -1.56
N SER A 27 -4.42 13.13 -0.50
CA SER A 27 -5.12 14.13 0.30
C SER A 27 -4.14 15.12 0.92
N SER A 28 -3.04 14.62 1.50
CA SER A 28 -2.00 15.47 2.12
C SER A 28 -1.31 16.38 1.11
N VAL A 29 -0.98 15.87 -0.08
CA VAL A 29 -0.39 16.68 -1.15
C VAL A 29 -1.37 17.75 -1.64
N TYR A 30 -2.64 17.40 -1.82
CA TYR A 30 -3.66 18.34 -2.27
C TYR A 30 -3.92 19.45 -1.25
N GLU A 31 -3.96 19.11 0.03
CA GLU A 31 -4.12 20.09 1.12
C GLU A 31 -2.93 21.06 1.19
N LEU A 32 -1.69 20.53 1.05
CA LEU A 32 -0.48 21.33 1.04
C LEU A 32 -0.44 22.30 -0.16
N ASP A 33 -0.78 21.84 -1.38
CA ASP A 33 -0.84 22.69 -2.58
C ASP A 33 -1.90 23.81 -2.42
N ARG A 34 -3.09 23.47 -1.93
CA ARG A 34 -4.18 24.44 -1.74
C ARG A 34 -3.81 25.51 -0.70
N ASN A 35 -3.22 25.10 0.41
CA ASN A 35 -2.79 26.02 1.45
C ASN A 35 -1.67 26.94 0.96
N SER A 36 -0.68 26.39 0.24
CA SER A 36 0.44 27.15 -0.32
C SER A 36 -0.01 28.21 -1.33
N ARG A 37 -0.89 27.86 -2.27
CA ARG A 37 -1.39 28.80 -3.28
C ARG A 37 -2.18 29.96 -2.68
N ASN A 38 -3.10 29.67 -1.77
CA ASN A 38 -3.92 30.72 -1.14
C ASN A 38 -3.07 31.71 -0.32
N ILE A 39 -1.98 31.23 0.29
CA ILE A 39 -1.05 32.08 1.04
C ILE A 39 -0.29 33.00 0.09
N TYR A 40 0.20 32.41 -1.01
CA TYR A 40 1.10 33.13 -1.93
C TYR A 40 0.36 34.21 -2.70
N ASP A 41 -0.83 33.92 -3.24
CA ASP A 41 -1.53 34.83 -4.12
C ASP A 41 -2.07 36.09 -3.39
N ALA A 42 -2.74 35.88 -2.24
CA ALA A 42 -3.34 37.01 -1.54
C ALA A 42 -2.32 37.93 -0.87
N ASN A 43 -1.44 37.37 -0.02
CA ASN A 43 -0.51 38.21 0.74
C ASN A 43 0.63 38.78 -0.12
N ASN A 44 1.09 38.03 -1.14
CA ASN A 44 2.09 38.54 -2.08
C ASN A 44 1.56 39.67 -2.95
N ASN A 45 0.28 39.62 -3.35
CA ASN A 45 -0.37 40.70 -4.06
C ASN A 45 -0.43 41.97 -3.21
N SER A 46 -0.81 41.89 -1.91
CA SER A 46 -0.80 43.04 -1.01
C SER A 46 0.59 43.65 -0.86
N LEU A 47 1.66 42.83 -0.78
CA LEU A 47 3.04 43.32 -0.76
C LEU A 47 3.40 44.07 -2.06
N ASN A 48 3.01 43.52 -3.21
CA ASN A 48 3.27 44.15 -4.51
C ASN A 48 2.52 45.48 -4.66
N TYR A 49 1.24 45.54 -4.24
CA TYR A 49 0.46 46.77 -4.27
C TYR A 49 1.07 47.83 -3.34
N ALA A 50 1.41 47.45 -2.10
CA ALA A 50 2.05 48.35 -1.14
C ALA A 50 3.39 48.87 -1.65
N ARG A 51 4.22 48.02 -2.28
CA ARG A 51 5.47 48.40 -2.91
C ARG A 51 5.26 49.38 -4.06
N SER A 52 4.29 49.11 -4.93
CA SER A 52 3.94 50.00 -6.06
C SER A 52 3.47 51.37 -5.55
N MET A 53 2.67 51.39 -4.49
CA MET A 53 2.24 52.62 -3.83
C MET A 53 3.39 53.38 -3.19
N LEU A 54 4.38 52.71 -2.57
CA LEU A 54 5.58 53.36 -2.03
C LEU A 54 6.41 54.04 -3.13
N VAL A 55 6.63 53.34 -4.27
CA VAL A 55 7.33 53.91 -5.42
C VAL A 55 6.59 55.14 -6.01
N ALA A 56 5.26 55.07 -6.06
CA ALA A 56 4.44 56.19 -6.48
C ALA A 56 4.56 57.38 -5.50
N LEU A 57 4.56 57.15 -4.19
CA LEU A 57 4.76 58.20 -3.17
C LEU A 57 6.12 58.92 -3.30
N GLU A 58 7.18 58.19 -3.70
CA GLU A 58 8.50 58.80 -3.92
C GLU A 58 8.52 59.77 -5.08
N LYS A 59 7.65 59.56 -6.07
CA LYS A 59 7.56 60.37 -7.30
C LYS A 59 6.41 61.38 -7.27
N ILE A 60 5.63 61.47 -6.22
CA ILE A 60 4.36 62.22 -6.19
C ILE A 60 4.55 63.73 -6.41
N ASP A 61 5.70 64.28 -6.03
CA ASP A 61 6.04 65.70 -6.22
C ASP A 61 6.61 65.99 -7.63
N SER A 62 7.10 64.96 -8.36
CA SER A 62 7.82 65.13 -9.62
C SER A 62 7.07 64.61 -10.85
N ASP A 63 6.12 63.71 -10.65
CA ASP A 63 5.35 63.03 -11.70
C ASP A 63 3.84 63.14 -11.44
N PRO A 64 3.09 63.87 -12.28
CA PRO A 64 1.65 64.02 -12.12
C PRO A 64 0.88 62.67 -12.19
N ALA A 65 1.44 61.65 -12.89
CA ALA A 65 0.81 60.35 -13.01
C ALA A 65 1.01 59.46 -11.75
N ALA A 66 1.93 59.86 -10.87
CA ALA A 66 2.25 59.06 -9.67
C ALA A 66 1.04 58.88 -8.74
N LEU A 67 0.20 59.89 -8.59
CA LEU A 67 -1.01 59.82 -7.78
C LEU A 67 -2.03 58.84 -8.37
N ASP A 68 -2.20 58.79 -9.67
CA ASP A 68 -3.10 57.85 -10.34
C ASP A 68 -2.63 56.38 -10.14
N VAL A 69 -1.31 56.13 -10.26
CA VAL A 69 -0.71 54.83 -9.97
C VAL A 69 -0.93 54.42 -8.53
N PHE A 70 -0.80 55.35 -7.57
CA PHE A 70 -1.08 55.11 -6.17
C PHE A 70 -2.56 54.70 -5.96
N ILE A 71 -3.49 55.46 -6.49
CA ILE A 71 -4.93 55.23 -6.36
C ILE A 71 -5.34 53.89 -6.98
N GLU A 72 -4.80 53.53 -8.13
CA GLU A 72 -5.07 52.23 -8.77
C GLU A 72 -4.63 51.06 -7.87
N ASN A 73 -3.38 51.09 -7.39
CA ASN A 73 -2.88 50.04 -6.50
C ASN A 73 -3.61 50.01 -5.15
N PHE A 74 -4.02 51.18 -4.64
CA PHE A 74 -4.85 51.26 -3.44
C PHE A 74 -6.22 50.54 -3.62
N ARG A 75 -6.89 50.75 -4.77
CA ARG A 75 -8.12 50.03 -5.10
C ARG A 75 -7.94 48.55 -5.21
N LEU A 76 -6.80 48.06 -5.74
CA LEU A 76 -6.45 46.65 -5.79
C LEU A 76 -6.23 46.09 -4.39
N GLN A 77 -5.55 46.86 -3.53
CA GLN A 77 -5.36 46.53 -2.12
C GLN A 77 -6.68 46.39 -1.35
N GLU A 78 -7.62 47.39 -1.50
CA GLU A 78 -8.94 47.32 -0.87
C GLU A 78 -9.72 46.02 -1.22
N LYS A 79 -9.54 45.49 -2.42
CA LYS A 79 -10.20 44.26 -2.88
C LYS A 79 -9.48 42.98 -2.46
N ASN A 80 -8.22 43.09 -2.02
CA ASN A 80 -7.37 41.95 -1.69
C ASN A 80 -7.22 41.68 -0.18
N ILE A 81 -7.93 42.40 0.66
CA ILE A 81 -7.86 42.28 2.13
C ILE A 81 -8.34 40.94 2.55
N THR A 82 -7.50 40.19 3.30
CA THR A 82 -7.78 38.85 3.81
C THR A 82 -7.80 38.78 5.34
N GLU A 83 -7.15 39.72 6.01
CA GLU A 83 -6.98 39.71 7.47
C GLU A 83 -7.62 40.94 8.10
N THR A 84 -8.15 40.80 9.32
CA THR A 84 -8.83 41.90 10.06
C THR A 84 -7.92 43.08 10.33
N ASP A 85 -6.65 42.81 10.70
CA ASP A 85 -5.68 43.87 11.01
C ASP A 85 -5.26 44.60 9.74
N GLU A 86 -5.19 43.93 8.59
CA GLU A 86 -4.93 44.52 7.29
C GLU A 86 -6.08 45.44 6.85
N LEU A 87 -7.32 45.05 7.16
CA LEU A 87 -8.50 45.91 6.90
C LEU A 87 -8.38 47.25 7.64
N GLN A 88 -7.98 47.21 8.92
CA GLN A 88 -7.81 48.40 9.72
C GLN A 88 -6.68 49.32 9.16
N ALA A 89 -5.53 48.71 8.86
CA ALA A 89 -4.38 49.44 8.29
C ALA A 89 -4.75 50.08 6.91
N THR A 90 -5.45 49.35 6.05
CA THR A 90 -5.91 49.86 4.75
C THR A 90 -6.93 50.99 4.91
N ARG A 91 -7.79 50.94 5.93
CA ARG A 91 -8.72 52.06 6.23
C ARG A 91 -7.99 53.31 6.69
N ILE A 92 -7.00 53.17 7.55
CA ILE A 92 -6.17 54.32 7.99
C ILE A 92 -5.43 54.93 6.82
N LEU A 93 -4.85 54.12 5.92
CA LEU A 93 -4.23 54.58 4.69
C LEU A 93 -5.23 55.36 3.81
N LYS A 94 -6.48 54.93 3.72
CA LYS A 94 -7.53 55.64 3.00
C LYS A 94 -7.77 57.03 3.57
N GLU A 95 -7.89 57.18 4.87
CA GLU A 95 -8.11 58.42 5.56
C GLU A 95 -6.95 59.41 5.27
N HIS A 96 -5.69 58.95 5.33
CA HIS A 96 -4.53 59.76 5.02
C HIS A 96 -4.44 60.12 3.53
N LEU A 97 -4.87 59.25 2.62
CA LEU A 97 -4.96 59.54 1.18
C LEU A 97 -6.02 60.66 0.92
N GLU A 98 -7.18 60.59 1.55
CA GLU A 98 -8.23 61.60 1.46
C GLU A 98 -7.76 62.95 2.05
N GLU A 99 -7.01 62.93 3.17
CA GLU A 99 -6.38 64.10 3.76
C GLU A 99 -5.38 64.77 2.77
N TYR A 100 -4.52 63.93 2.11
CA TYR A 100 -3.57 64.40 1.09
C TYR A 100 -4.28 65.02 -0.12
N GLN A 101 -5.30 64.37 -0.63
CA GLN A 101 -6.04 64.89 -1.78
C GLN A 101 -6.75 66.22 -1.53
N LYS A 102 -7.15 66.51 -0.26
CA LYS A 102 -7.79 67.77 0.13
C LYS A 102 -6.78 68.91 0.34
N ASN A 103 -5.66 68.61 0.98
CA ASN A 103 -4.77 69.65 1.51
C ASN A 103 -3.40 69.71 0.79
N LEU A 104 -3.06 68.70 -0.02
CA LEU A 104 -1.75 68.51 -0.69
C LEU A 104 -0.56 68.66 0.31
N ASP A 105 -0.79 68.19 1.57
CA ASP A 105 0.19 68.35 2.64
C ASP A 105 1.23 67.23 2.62
N ARG A 106 2.52 67.65 2.58
CA ARG A 106 3.67 66.71 2.65
C ARG A 106 3.70 65.86 3.93
N LYS A 107 3.07 66.30 5.00
CA LYS A 107 2.97 65.52 6.22
C LYS A 107 2.14 64.28 6.06
N SER A 108 1.07 64.34 5.23
CA SER A 108 0.24 63.20 4.87
C SER A 108 1.00 62.12 4.07
N ILE A 109 2.01 62.51 3.24
CA ILE A 109 2.88 61.58 2.54
C ILE A 109 3.67 60.71 3.54
N GLY A 110 4.20 61.34 4.62
CA GLY A 110 4.91 60.60 5.68
C GLY A 110 4.01 59.59 6.41
N LYS A 111 2.73 59.99 6.68
CA LYS A 111 1.74 59.10 7.29
C LYS A 111 1.39 57.92 6.37
N MET A 112 1.08 58.17 5.11
CA MET A 112 0.78 57.14 4.10
C MET A 112 1.93 56.14 3.94
N ARG A 113 3.19 56.64 3.98
CA ARG A 113 4.38 55.77 3.94
C ARG A 113 4.42 54.82 5.18
N ALA A 114 4.16 55.34 6.36
CA ALA A 114 4.09 54.54 7.58
C ALA A 114 2.99 53.48 7.52
N ASP A 115 1.81 53.85 6.99
CA ASP A 115 0.69 52.92 6.84
C ASP A 115 1.02 51.78 5.86
N LEU A 116 1.70 52.10 4.73
CA LEU A 116 2.14 51.13 3.75
C LEU A 116 3.16 50.15 4.36
N TYR A 117 4.12 50.63 5.15
CA TYR A 117 5.05 49.77 5.87
C TYR A 117 4.30 48.88 6.85
N ARG A 118 3.25 49.38 7.52
CA ARG A 118 2.42 48.56 8.43
C ARG A 118 1.65 47.48 7.68
N ILE A 119 1.07 47.77 6.51
CA ILE A 119 0.43 46.78 5.66
C ILE A 119 1.42 45.72 5.22
N MET A 120 2.63 46.12 4.80
CA MET A 120 3.68 45.15 4.42
C MET A 120 4.10 44.28 5.58
N GLU A 121 4.29 44.85 6.77
CA GLU A 121 4.64 44.09 7.99
C GLU A 121 3.57 43.04 8.35
N LEU A 122 2.28 43.43 8.33
CA LEU A 122 1.16 42.53 8.62
C LEU A 122 1.13 41.37 7.61
N ASN A 123 1.32 41.64 6.34
CA ASN A 123 1.35 40.60 5.30
C ASN A 123 2.57 39.69 5.46
N MET A 124 3.75 40.21 5.81
CA MET A 124 4.94 39.39 6.06
C MET A 124 4.75 38.48 7.29
N ILE A 125 4.16 39.00 8.37
CA ILE A 125 3.82 38.20 9.55
C ILE A 125 2.82 37.11 9.20
N SER A 126 1.78 37.45 8.42
CA SER A 126 0.77 36.49 7.97
C SER A 126 1.38 35.39 7.11
N ILE A 127 2.25 35.73 6.15
CA ILE A 127 2.99 34.77 5.32
C ILE A 127 3.83 33.84 6.20
N SER A 128 4.59 34.39 7.14
CA SER A 128 5.43 33.59 8.05
C SER A 128 4.61 32.64 8.91
N HIS A 129 3.52 33.10 9.50
CA HIS A 129 2.64 32.28 10.32
C HIS A 129 1.97 31.16 9.52
N LYS A 130 1.44 31.48 8.34
CA LYS A 130 0.80 30.50 7.45
C LYS A 130 1.81 29.46 6.94
N ASN A 131 3.05 29.86 6.63
CA ASN A 131 4.11 28.92 6.26
C ASN A 131 4.46 27.95 7.40
N GLN A 132 4.57 28.45 8.65
CA GLN A 132 4.79 27.61 9.81
C GLN A 132 3.65 26.59 10.02
N MET A 133 2.40 27.04 9.82
CA MET A 133 1.25 26.14 9.90
C MET A 133 1.27 25.06 8.80
N ALA A 134 1.63 25.45 7.58
CA ALA A 134 1.76 24.52 6.45
C ALA A 134 2.89 23.50 6.68
N GLU A 135 4.03 23.94 7.21
CA GLU A 135 5.17 23.10 7.57
C GLU A 135 4.77 22.09 8.67
N ALA A 136 4.14 22.54 9.75
CA ALA A 136 3.65 21.66 10.81
C ALA A 136 2.60 20.64 10.30
N ALA A 137 1.71 21.05 9.41
CA ALA A 137 0.74 20.14 8.78
C ALA A 137 1.43 19.10 7.88
N ALA A 138 2.47 19.51 7.13
CA ALA A 138 3.27 18.61 6.31
C ALA A 138 4.04 17.58 7.16
N GLU A 139 4.70 18.03 8.24
CA GLU A 139 5.40 17.14 9.16
C GLU A 139 4.46 16.12 9.81
N ASN A 140 3.30 16.57 10.28
CA ASN A 140 2.29 15.66 10.85
C ASN A 140 1.78 14.64 9.81
N SER A 141 1.54 15.08 8.59
CA SER A 141 1.13 14.19 7.48
C SER A 141 2.21 13.16 7.16
N LEU A 142 3.48 13.58 7.08
CA LEU A 142 4.62 12.69 6.86
C LEU A 142 4.74 11.64 7.98
N LEU A 143 4.52 12.03 9.23
CA LEU A 143 4.55 11.12 10.37
C LEU A 143 3.48 10.03 10.23
N TRP A 144 2.23 10.41 9.96
CA TRP A 144 1.13 9.45 9.82
C TRP A 144 1.30 8.52 8.60
N ILE A 145 1.76 9.05 7.47
CA ILE A 145 2.07 8.26 6.28
C ILE A 145 3.20 7.26 6.58
N SER A 146 4.26 7.69 7.29
CA SER A 146 5.39 6.84 7.68
C SER A 146 4.97 5.73 8.64
N VAL A 147 4.15 6.04 9.65
CA VAL A 147 3.61 5.03 10.59
C VAL A 147 2.77 4.00 9.86
N LEU A 148 1.86 4.45 8.98
CA LEU A 148 1.03 3.54 8.18
C LEU A 148 1.88 2.69 7.24
N PHE A 149 2.91 3.26 6.62
CA PHE A 149 3.83 2.54 5.73
C PHE A 149 4.59 1.41 6.47
N VAL A 150 5.14 1.71 7.65
CA VAL A 150 5.80 0.71 8.50
C VAL A 150 4.81 -0.39 8.91
N PHE A 151 3.59 -0.02 9.26
CA PHE A 151 2.54 -0.99 9.58
C PHE A 151 2.22 -1.91 8.38
N CYS A 152 2.14 -1.36 7.16
CA CYS A 152 1.96 -2.14 5.93
C CYS A 152 3.09 -3.15 5.71
N ILE A 153 4.34 -2.74 5.96
CA ILE A 153 5.51 -3.64 5.84
C ILE A 153 5.39 -4.79 6.85
N LEU A 154 5.07 -4.52 8.11
CA LEU A 154 4.94 -5.55 9.14
C LEU A 154 3.84 -6.57 8.80
N VAL A 155 2.68 -6.10 8.34
CA VAL A 155 1.59 -6.97 7.88
C VAL A 155 2.03 -7.81 6.68
N SER A 156 2.73 -7.22 5.71
CA SER A 156 3.22 -7.94 4.52
C SER A 156 4.23 -9.03 4.90
N ILE A 157 5.17 -8.75 5.81
CA ILE A 157 6.13 -9.75 6.33
C ILE A 157 5.38 -10.86 7.06
N GLY A 158 4.39 -10.53 7.88
CA GLY A 158 3.54 -11.51 8.56
C GLY A 158 2.82 -12.44 7.58
N LEU A 159 2.26 -11.92 6.50
CA LEU A 159 1.61 -12.71 5.45
C LEU A 159 2.61 -13.57 4.69
N LEU A 160 3.79 -13.03 4.34
CA LEU A 160 4.87 -13.78 3.70
C LEU A 160 5.35 -14.97 4.55
N ALA A 161 5.43 -14.83 5.86
CA ALA A 161 5.78 -15.91 6.78
C ALA A 161 4.64 -16.93 6.95
N TYR A 162 3.39 -16.47 6.87
CA TYR A 162 2.21 -17.30 7.08
C TYR A 162 1.90 -18.23 5.87
N PHE A 163 1.97 -17.72 4.63
CA PHE A 163 1.56 -18.47 3.44
C PHE A 163 2.36 -19.78 3.21
N PRO A 164 3.70 -19.81 3.32
CA PRO A 164 4.47 -21.05 3.10
C PRO A 164 4.05 -22.18 4.05
N LYS A 165 3.73 -21.84 5.29
CA LYS A 165 3.36 -22.84 6.30
C LYS A 165 1.99 -23.48 6.02
N TYR A 166 1.03 -22.73 5.52
CA TYR A 166 -0.36 -23.19 5.36
C TYR A 166 -0.72 -23.63 3.93
N ILE A 167 0.11 -23.31 2.94
CA ILE A 167 -0.15 -23.66 1.54
C ILE A 167 0.96 -24.54 0.98
N VAL A 168 2.22 -24.07 1.04
CA VAL A 168 3.32 -24.76 0.37
C VAL A 168 3.66 -26.09 1.05
N LYS A 169 3.71 -26.12 2.37
CA LYS A 169 4.05 -27.35 3.12
C LYS A 169 3.06 -28.48 2.87
N PRO A 170 1.72 -28.30 2.99
CA PRO A 170 0.75 -29.36 2.67
C PRO A 170 0.85 -29.88 1.24
N ILE A 171 1.08 -28.99 0.26
CA ILE A 171 1.26 -29.41 -1.14
C ILE A 171 2.50 -30.29 -1.30
N LYS A 172 3.64 -29.91 -0.71
CA LYS A 172 4.86 -30.71 -0.74
C LYS A 172 4.67 -32.09 -0.09
N GLU A 173 3.95 -32.16 1.02
CA GLU A 173 3.62 -33.42 1.70
C GLU A 173 2.75 -34.34 0.83
N LEU A 174 1.76 -33.75 0.13
CA LEU A 174 0.92 -34.48 -0.82
C LEU A 174 1.75 -35.04 -1.99
N ILE A 175 2.59 -34.21 -2.62
CA ILE A 175 3.45 -34.63 -3.74
C ILE A 175 4.36 -35.77 -3.29
N LYS A 176 5.00 -35.64 -2.11
CA LYS A 176 5.86 -36.70 -1.56
C LYS A 176 5.07 -38.00 -1.31
N GLY A 177 3.85 -37.90 -0.76
CA GLY A 177 2.99 -39.08 -0.56
C GLY A 177 2.65 -39.78 -1.86
N ILE A 178 2.31 -39.03 -2.91
CA ILE A 178 2.02 -39.57 -4.25
C ILE A 178 3.24 -40.29 -4.82
N GLN A 179 4.45 -39.71 -4.70
CA GLN A 179 5.68 -40.32 -5.16
C GLN A 179 5.97 -41.64 -4.42
N GLU A 180 5.83 -41.66 -3.10
CA GLU A 180 6.03 -42.90 -2.31
C GLU A 180 5.07 -44.00 -2.73
N VAL A 181 3.79 -43.69 -2.99
CA VAL A 181 2.81 -44.70 -3.48
C VAL A 181 3.20 -45.17 -4.90
N ALA A 182 3.68 -44.28 -5.79
CA ALA A 182 4.19 -44.65 -7.10
C ALA A 182 5.40 -45.57 -7.03
N ASP A 183 6.24 -45.44 -6.00
CA ASP A 183 7.38 -46.29 -5.68
C ASP A 183 6.96 -47.57 -4.89
N GLN A 184 5.68 -47.93 -4.99
CA GLN A 184 5.07 -49.14 -4.36
C GLN A 184 5.01 -49.12 -2.82
N ASN A 185 5.26 -47.99 -2.17
CA ASN A 185 5.05 -47.82 -0.73
C ASN A 185 3.58 -47.48 -0.44
N TYR A 186 2.70 -48.47 -0.57
CA TYR A 186 1.25 -48.33 -0.36
C TYR A 186 0.86 -48.11 1.12
N LYS A 187 1.79 -48.33 2.07
CA LYS A 187 1.58 -48.09 3.51
C LYS A 187 1.62 -46.60 3.88
N LYS A 188 2.08 -45.75 2.96
CA LYS A 188 2.12 -44.32 3.20
C LYS A 188 0.74 -43.72 3.45
N ARG A 189 0.63 -42.89 4.50
CA ARG A 189 -0.57 -42.13 4.83
C ARG A 189 -0.22 -40.66 5.04
N LEU A 190 -1.12 -39.80 4.63
CA LEU A 190 -1.03 -38.33 4.82
C LEU A 190 -1.79 -37.93 6.08
N PRO A 191 -1.27 -36.94 6.85
CA PRO A 191 -1.97 -36.46 8.03
C PRO A 191 -3.26 -35.71 7.63
N THR A 192 -4.38 -36.05 8.26
CA THR A 192 -5.70 -35.44 7.97
C THR A 192 -5.92 -34.10 8.66
N GLY A 193 -5.03 -33.71 9.58
CA GLY A 193 -5.12 -32.45 10.35
C GLY A 193 -4.69 -31.17 9.60
N LEU A 194 -4.56 -31.20 8.27
CA LEU A 194 -4.04 -30.10 7.44
C LEU A 194 -5.08 -29.01 7.05
N GLY A 195 -6.20 -28.95 7.76
CA GLY A 195 -7.32 -28.03 7.46
C GLY A 195 -8.39 -28.71 6.58
N VAL A 196 -9.49 -27.97 6.31
CA VAL A 196 -10.68 -28.56 5.68
C VAL A 196 -10.40 -29.05 4.25
N GLU A 197 -9.72 -28.25 3.43
CA GLU A 197 -9.47 -28.59 2.01
C GLU A 197 -8.38 -29.66 1.85
N PHE A 198 -7.24 -29.46 2.49
CA PHE A 198 -6.16 -30.45 2.43
C PHE A 198 -6.49 -31.71 3.21
N GLY A 199 -7.29 -31.63 4.28
CA GLY A 199 -7.79 -32.77 5.01
C GLY A 199 -8.68 -33.66 4.13
N GLY A 200 -9.55 -33.09 3.30
CA GLY A 200 -10.36 -33.84 2.33
C GLY A 200 -9.52 -34.55 1.27
N VAL A 201 -8.50 -33.85 0.73
CA VAL A 201 -7.57 -34.46 -0.24
C VAL A 201 -6.74 -35.57 0.42
N ALA A 202 -6.25 -35.35 1.63
CA ALA A 202 -5.49 -36.35 2.37
C ALA A 202 -6.34 -37.60 2.68
N ALA A 203 -7.61 -37.45 3.06
CA ALA A 203 -8.52 -38.56 3.28
C ALA A 203 -8.77 -39.37 1.99
N SER A 204 -8.98 -38.69 0.85
CA SER A 204 -9.15 -39.36 -0.44
C SER A 204 -7.87 -40.08 -0.88
N PHE A 205 -6.70 -39.46 -0.68
CA PHE A 205 -5.41 -40.11 -0.93
C PHE A 205 -5.23 -41.34 -0.04
N ASN A 206 -5.48 -41.26 1.26
CA ASN A 206 -5.33 -42.38 2.20
C ASN A 206 -6.24 -43.56 1.82
N LYS A 207 -7.49 -43.28 1.37
CA LYS A 207 -8.40 -44.32 0.91
C LYS A 207 -7.91 -44.98 -0.39
N MET A 208 -7.32 -44.22 -1.30
CA MET A 208 -6.68 -44.75 -2.51
C MET A 208 -5.49 -45.62 -2.17
N ALA A 209 -4.59 -45.18 -1.28
CA ALA A 209 -3.42 -45.92 -0.86
C ALA A 209 -3.81 -47.22 -0.13
N GLU A 210 -4.87 -47.20 0.69
CA GLU A 210 -5.43 -48.37 1.34
C GLU A 210 -5.93 -49.42 0.35
N ARG A 211 -6.67 -49.02 -0.66
CA ARG A 211 -7.14 -49.94 -1.72
C ARG A 211 -6.00 -50.51 -2.54
N LEU A 212 -4.95 -49.74 -2.83
CA LEU A 212 -3.76 -50.26 -3.51
C LEU A 212 -2.98 -51.24 -2.67
N GLU A 213 -2.88 -51.02 -1.35
CA GLU A 213 -2.26 -51.95 -0.40
C GLU A 213 -3.03 -53.27 -0.36
N GLU A 214 -4.36 -53.24 -0.18
CA GLU A 214 -5.24 -54.43 -0.19
C GLU A 214 -5.10 -55.20 -1.50
N PHE A 215 -5.15 -54.53 -2.65
CA PHE A 215 -5.00 -55.17 -3.97
C PHE A 215 -3.63 -55.83 -4.15
N HIS A 216 -2.54 -55.15 -3.72
CA HIS A 216 -1.18 -55.66 -3.79
C HIS A 216 -1.01 -56.91 -2.92
N ASP A 217 -1.47 -56.85 -1.68
CA ASP A 217 -1.38 -57.96 -0.73
C ASP A 217 -2.23 -59.19 -1.18
N SER A 218 -3.43 -58.94 -1.73
CA SER A 218 -4.27 -60.01 -2.29
C SER A 218 -3.61 -60.66 -3.51
N SER A 219 -3.09 -59.86 -4.43
CA SER A 219 -2.41 -60.36 -5.65
C SER A 219 -1.18 -61.21 -5.33
N ILE A 220 -0.37 -60.80 -4.33
CA ILE A 220 0.75 -61.59 -3.86
C ILE A 220 0.30 -62.88 -3.22
N SER A 221 -0.76 -62.85 -2.38
CA SER A 221 -1.33 -64.03 -1.75
C SER A 221 -1.86 -65.03 -2.78
N ASP A 222 -2.54 -64.55 -3.82
CA ASP A 222 -3.07 -65.38 -4.89
C ASP A 222 -1.96 -66.06 -5.69
N ILE A 223 -0.89 -65.31 -6.01
CA ILE A 223 0.32 -65.83 -6.71
C ILE A 223 0.99 -66.92 -5.85
N LEU A 224 1.20 -66.63 -4.55
CA LEU A 224 1.82 -67.61 -3.63
C LEU A 224 0.96 -68.87 -3.43
N SER A 225 -0.36 -68.69 -3.33
CA SER A 225 -1.30 -69.82 -3.24
C SER A 225 -1.32 -70.65 -4.52
N GLY A 226 -1.34 -69.97 -5.69
CA GLY A 226 -1.22 -70.62 -6.99
C GLY A 226 0.09 -71.40 -7.14
N LYS A 227 1.22 -70.83 -6.72
CA LYS A 227 2.52 -71.51 -6.72
C LYS A 227 2.50 -72.76 -5.84
N LYS A 228 2.03 -72.65 -4.59
CA LYS A 228 1.90 -73.84 -3.70
C LYS A 228 0.99 -74.89 -4.27
N TYR A 229 -0.13 -74.53 -4.91
CA TYR A 229 -1.04 -75.44 -5.54
C TYR A 229 -0.38 -76.16 -6.70
N ILE A 230 0.37 -75.52 -7.56
CA ILE A 230 1.13 -76.11 -8.66
C ILE A 230 2.20 -77.07 -8.11
N GLU A 231 2.98 -76.64 -7.10
CA GLU A 231 3.98 -77.47 -6.44
C GLU A 231 3.36 -78.77 -5.85
N ALA A 232 2.18 -78.65 -5.21
CA ALA A 232 1.47 -79.82 -4.66
C ALA A 232 0.97 -80.78 -5.76
N ILE A 233 0.47 -80.31 -6.89
CA ILE A 233 0.08 -81.10 -8.03
C ILE A 233 1.28 -81.86 -8.57
N VAL A 234 2.35 -81.07 -8.87
CA VAL A 234 3.58 -81.67 -9.50
C VAL A 234 4.16 -82.79 -8.59
N ASN A 235 4.20 -82.56 -7.27
CA ASN A 235 4.73 -83.51 -6.34
C ASN A 235 3.73 -84.71 -6.09
N SER A 236 2.49 -84.62 -6.48
CA SER A 236 1.53 -85.73 -6.45
C SER A 236 1.65 -86.70 -7.60
N ILE A 237 2.37 -86.35 -8.65
CA ILE A 237 2.59 -87.21 -9.83
C ILE A 237 3.71 -88.18 -9.49
N THR A 238 3.46 -89.47 -9.64
CA THR A 238 4.40 -90.55 -9.31
C THR A 238 5.50 -90.71 -10.38
N GLU A 239 5.31 -90.11 -11.55
CA GLU A 239 6.31 -90.12 -12.64
C GLU A 239 7.26 -88.93 -12.52
N PRO A 240 8.58 -89.11 -12.78
CA PRO A 240 9.54 -88.01 -12.72
C PRO A 240 9.25 -86.97 -13.79
N ILE A 241 9.03 -85.72 -13.33
CA ILE A 241 8.79 -84.55 -14.20
C ILE A 241 9.95 -83.56 -14.06
N ILE A 242 10.51 -83.19 -15.19
CA ILE A 242 11.53 -82.13 -15.28
C ILE A 242 10.95 -80.98 -16.08
N GLY A 243 10.87 -79.78 -15.48
CA GLY A 243 10.51 -78.54 -16.17
C GLY A 243 11.72 -77.81 -16.67
N LEU A 244 11.68 -77.37 -17.96
CA LEU A 244 12.75 -76.62 -18.58
C LEU A 244 12.25 -75.22 -18.97
N ASN A 245 13.15 -74.22 -18.96
CA ASN A 245 12.87 -72.90 -19.51
C ASN A 245 13.09 -72.87 -21.03
N GLU A 246 12.88 -71.73 -21.67
CA GLU A 246 13.09 -71.55 -23.14
C GLU A 246 14.55 -71.81 -23.55
N GLU A 247 15.48 -71.72 -22.63
CA GLU A 247 16.92 -71.94 -22.83
C GLU A 247 17.34 -73.38 -22.53
N MET A 248 16.40 -74.30 -22.36
CA MET A 248 16.61 -75.74 -22.04
C MET A 248 17.29 -75.96 -20.69
N GLN A 249 17.23 -75.05 -19.74
CA GLN A 249 17.74 -75.17 -18.38
C GLN A 249 16.66 -75.79 -17.46
N ILE A 250 17.04 -76.62 -16.55
CA ILE A 250 16.11 -77.24 -15.57
C ILE A 250 15.66 -76.15 -14.60
N VAL A 251 14.35 -75.91 -14.55
CA VAL A 251 13.68 -74.93 -13.64
C VAL A 251 13.14 -75.64 -12.40
N PHE A 252 12.66 -76.86 -12.50
CA PHE A 252 12.22 -77.68 -11.41
C PHE A 252 12.25 -79.18 -11.74
N VAL A 253 12.30 -80.02 -10.69
CA VAL A 253 12.13 -81.46 -10.72
C VAL A 253 11.19 -81.83 -9.58
N ASN A 254 10.21 -82.74 -9.82
CA ASN A 254 9.38 -83.22 -8.71
C ASN A 254 10.17 -84.30 -7.91
N GLU A 255 9.82 -84.45 -6.63
CA GLU A 255 10.33 -85.49 -5.74
C GLU A 255 9.61 -86.79 -5.93
#